data_45634472ac2805b7d27a5dacb73bde52
#
_entry.id   45634472ac2805b7d27a5dacb73bde52
#
_cell.length_a   1.000
_cell.length_b   1.000
_cell.length_c   1.000
_cell.angle_alpha   90.00
_cell.angle_beta   90.00
_cell.angle_gamma   90.00
#
_symmetry.space_group_name_H-M   'P 1'
#
loop_
_entity.id
_entity.type
_entity.pdbx_description
1 polymer ?
#
loop_
_entity_poly.entity_id
_entity_poly.type
_entity_poly.pdbx_seq_one_letter_code
_entity_poly.pdbx_strand_id
1 'polypeptide(L)'
;MKELTLRSILLGLTLGVILSGANAYLGLKAGMTVAASIPASVISMLILTKLLKNGTILENNIVQTMASVAQAVAAGIIFTIPSFFILNENKILSNIPTFYQILIISFVGSIWGTVFMIFFRYPHIVEEHGKLPYPEGTACAEVLKTGQHTTKKAFYLLFGFIISAILKILQNFKFIFSNKVYKLLNENHTLSLYQFNNLPVSLKNIVLSIDLLPALFGIGMIVGRNIAIMMASGALIAWWVIIPVISMFKPEATAYMIYKEHIRYIGIGVIITGAILSIIQFVPFIFKTFIKKNSTKELNYSKDPHKDLWYDNKESNKDLNPVIAFSLIVLTSIIFFIVNPLDGLLAKVLSYVVVLVFAFLFTAVSSYIVGLVGSSNQPVSAMTISTLIAVALTLKLIGVAGENGVYSVIFLSVMACISLAIAGDMSQDLKTGFLVKATPYKQQIAAILSATFASFFLTYLIFLFNNVYGFTTNHSNPLPAPQANLIAILANSIFVGDIKWNEIIVGIFLGIIARMLNFSVLAFGVGVYLPHSLSIPILLGGLFSDFVKKFFNKQDPEIEEKINLTASGLIAGDTILGLVFAFLIAFRIITAQEGESIFHIFSDFLSIIAFAFLIFLV
;
A
#
# COMPACT_ATOMS: atom_id res chain seq x y z
N MET A 1 -3.21 -32.23 -12.92
CA MET A 1 -4.21 -31.77 -11.89
C MET A 1 -5.01 -30.61 -12.44
N LYS A 2 -6.26 -30.42 -11.97
CA LYS A 2 -7.07 -29.24 -12.36
C LYS A 2 -6.48 -27.99 -11.70
N GLU A 3 -6.31 -26.91 -12.46
CA GLU A 3 -5.75 -25.65 -11.99
C GLU A 3 -6.75 -24.50 -12.21
N LEU A 4 -6.87 -24.03 -13.45
CA LEU A 4 -7.77 -22.96 -13.85
C LEU A 4 -9.18 -23.54 -14.08
N THR A 5 -9.99 -23.59 -13.04
CA THR A 5 -11.37 -24.11 -13.07
C THR A 5 -12.36 -22.97 -12.84
N LEU A 6 -13.61 -23.12 -13.28
CA LEU A 6 -14.63 -22.11 -13.06
C LEU A 6 -14.79 -21.76 -11.56
N ARG A 7 -14.74 -22.76 -10.68
CA ARG A 7 -14.85 -22.54 -9.22
C ARG A 7 -13.64 -21.77 -8.65
N SER A 8 -12.41 -22.05 -9.14
CA SER A 8 -11.22 -21.28 -8.72
C SER A 8 -11.29 -19.85 -9.24
N ILE A 9 -11.77 -19.61 -10.44
CA ILE A 9 -11.97 -18.26 -11.00
C ILE A 9 -13.02 -17.50 -10.19
N LEU A 10 -14.21 -18.07 -9.99
CA LEU A 10 -15.28 -17.40 -9.25
C LEU A 10 -14.88 -17.07 -7.81
N LEU A 11 -14.26 -18.03 -7.10
CA LEU A 11 -13.76 -17.80 -5.75
C LEU A 11 -12.64 -16.77 -5.73
N GLY A 12 -11.71 -16.82 -6.71
CA GLY A 12 -10.63 -15.85 -6.85
C GLY A 12 -11.12 -14.43 -7.09
N LEU A 13 -12.12 -14.24 -7.97
CA LEU A 13 -12.76 -12.95 -8.19
C LEU A 13 -13.49 -12.44 -6.94
N THR A 14 -14.23 -13.32 -6.24
CA THR A 14 -14.97 -12.95 -5.03
C THR A 14 -14.01 -12.50 -3.91
N LEU A 15 -12.97 -13.29 -3.63
CA LEU A 15 -11.96 -12.92 -2.64
C LEU A 15 -11.16 -11.69 -3.09
N GLY A 16 -10.88 -11.59 -4.40
CA GLY A 16 -10.25 -10.42 -4.99
C GLY A 16 -11.02 -9.12 -4.71
N VAL A 17 -12.34 -9.13 -4.93
CA VAL A 17 -13.23 -7.99 -4.63
C VAL A 17 -13.19 -7.63 -3.14
N ILE A 18 -13.37 -8.63 -2.27
CA ILE A 18 -13.44 -8.40 -0.82
C ILE A 18 -12.10 -7.85 -0.29
N LEU A 19 -10.99 -8.52 -0.62
CA LEU A 19 -9.67 -8.16 -0.09
C LEU A 19 -9.12 -6.88 -0.72
N SER A 20 -9.36 -6.65 -2.02
CA SER A 20 -8.96 -5.38 -2.66
C SER A 20 -9.77 -4.19 -2.15
N GLY A 21 -11.07 -4.35 -1.93
CA GLY A 21 -11.91 -3.32 -1.32
C GLY A 21 -11.49 -3.00 0.11
N ALA A 22 -11.20 -4.01 0.92
CA ALA A 22 -10.67 -3.85 2.27
C ALA A 22 -9.33 -3.10 2.27
N ASN A 23 -8.40 -3.50 1.39
CA ASN A 23 -7.12 -2.80 1.23
C ASN A 23 -7.27 -1.38 0.69
N ALA A 24 -8.23 -1.13 -0.18
CA ALA A 24 -8.53 0.23 -0.65
C ALA A 24 -8.97 1.13 0.50
N TYR A 25 -9.87 0.66 1.35
CA TYR A 25 -10.29 1.40 2.55
C TYR A 25 -9.11 1.66 3.50
N LEU A 26 -8.30 0.62 3.79
CA LEU A 26 -7.14 0.72 4.65
C LEU A 26 -6.11 1.71 4.12
N GLY A 27 -5.75 1.59 2.85
CA GLY A 27 -4.73 2.43 2.24
C GLY A 27 -5.15 3.89 2.13
N LEU A 28 -6.43 4.17 1.92
CA LEU A 28 -6.98 5.53 1.98
C LEU A 28 -6.95 6.08 3.41
N LYS A 29 -7.09 5.24 4.43
CA LYS A 29 -7.07 5.65 5.83
C LYS A 29 -5.66 5.79 6.38
N ALA A 30 -4.80 4.80 6.15
CA ALA A 30 -3.48 4.69 6.76
C ALA A 30 -2.31 4.98 5.80
N GLY A 31 -2.56 5.08 4.50
CA GLY A 31 -1.51 5.26 3.49
C GLY A 31 -0.65 4.04 3.22
N MET A 32 -1.08 2.87 3.67
CA MET A 32 -0.38 1.59 3.56
C MET A 32 -1.34 0.50 3.13
N THR A 33 -0.83 -0.50 2.43
CA THR A 33 -1.56 -1.72 2.05
C THR A 33 -0.89 -2.94 2.64
N VAL A 34 -1.63 -4.04 2.75
CA VAL A 34 -1.14 -5.31 3.30
C VAL A 34 -1.34 -6.42 2.28
N ALA A 35 -0.33 -7.27 2.11
CA ALA A 35 -0.37 -8.39 1.17
C ALA A 35 -1.55 -9.34 1.46
N ALA A 36 -2.33 -9.65 0.42
CA ALA A 36 -3.50 -10.52 0.52
C ALA A 36 -3.17 -12.01 0.27
N SER A 37 -1.96 -12.33 -0.16
CA SER A 37 -1.57 -13.67 -0.61
C SER A 37 -1.80 -14.75 0.45
N ILE A 38 -1.29 -14.54 1.67
CA ILE A 38 -1.43 -15.51 2.77
C ILE A 38 -2.88 -15.64 3.24
N PRO A 39 -3.60 -14.55 3.57
CA PRO A 39 -5.03 -14.64 3.91
C PRO A 39 -5.86 -15.33 2.84
N ALA A 40 -5.64 -14.98 1.57
CA ALA A 40 -6.37 -15.59 0.46
C ALA A 40 -6.10 -17.08 0.33
N SER A 41 -4.84 -17.53 0.53
CA SER A 41 -4.50 -18.95 0.49
C SER A 41 -5.19 -19.73 1.62
N VAL A 42 -5.20 -19.21 2.83
CA VAL A 42 -5.87 -19.85 3.98
C VAL A 42 -7.38 -19.95 3.76
N ILE A 43 -8.02 -18.85 3.32
CA ILE A 43 -9.47 -18.82 3.08
C ILE A 43 -9.82 -19.76 1.90
N SER A 44 -9.07 -19.73 0.81
CA SER A 44 -9.32 -20.59 -0.35
C SER A 44 -9.22 -22.07 0.01
N MET A 45 -8.21 -22.45 0.79
CA MET A 45 -8.06 -23.83 1.26
C MET A 45 -9.20 -24.26 2.17
N LEU A 46 -9.66 -23.38 3.06
CA LEU A 46 -10.82 -23.66 3.90
C LEU A 46 -12.05 -23.95 3.03
N ILE A 47 -12.30 -23.13 2.02
CA ILE A 47 -13.48 -23.26 1.16
C ILE A 47 -13.34 -24.45 0.20
N LEU A 48 -12.28 -24.49 -0.61
CA LEU A 48 -12.15 -25.51 -1.67
C LEU A 48 -11.82 -26.90 -1.12
N THR A 49 -10.98 -26.98 -0.08
CA THR A 49 -10.48 -28.27 0.42
C THR A 49 -11.32 -28.83 1.55
N LYS A 50 -11.78 -27.98 2.50
CA LYS A 50 -12.58 -28.44 3.66
C LYS A 50 -14.07 -28.43 3.40
N LEU A 51 -14.64 -27.32 2.89
CA LEU A 51 -16.08 -27.21 2.65
C LEU A 51 -16.51 -27.96 1.40
N LEU A 52 -15.84 -27.76 0.27
CA LEU A 52 -16.15 -28.40 -1.01
C LEU A 52 -15.46 -29.78 -1.19
N LYS A 53 -14.54 -30.18 -0.29
CA LYS A 53 -13.86 -31.46 -0.15
C LYS A 53 -13.06 -31.98 -1.37
N ASN A 54 -12.99 -31.23 -2.48
CA ASN A 54 -12.36 -31.66 -3.74
C ASN A 54 -11.39 -30.61 -4.32
N GLY A 55 -10.90 -29.67 -3.51
CA GLY A 55 -9.97 -28.65 -3.95
C GLY A 55 -8.55 -29.18 -4.13
N THR A 56 -7.89 -28.80 -5.22
CA THR A 56 -6.47 -29.08 -5.44
C THR A 56 -5.59 -27.92 -4.94
N ILE A 57 -4.33 -28.21 -4.62
CA ILE A 57 -3.34 -27.16 -4.26
C ILE A 57 -3.24 -26.13 -5.39
N LEU A 58 -3.29 -26.58 -6.64
CA LEU A 58 -3.15 -25.73 -7.82
C LEU A 58 -4.37 -24.81 -8.02
N GLU A 59 -5.59 -25.27 -7.72
CA GLU A 59 -6.76 -24.40 -7.70
C GLU A 59 -6.68 -23.35 -6.61
N ASN A 60 -6.21 -23.72 -5.41
CA ASN A 60 -5.98 -22.76 -4.32
C ASN A 60 -4.91 -21.72 -4.69
N ASN A 61 -3.85 -22.12 -5.40
CA ASN A 61 -2.84 -21.19 -5.91
C ASN A 61 -3.43 -20.18 -6.91
N ILE A 62 -4.32 -20.60 -7.81
CA ILE A 62 -5.05 -19.70 -8.72
C ILE A 62 -5.89 -18.68 -7.93
N VAL A 63 -6.66 -19.14 -6.95
CA VAL A 63 -7.49 -18.25 -6.11
C VAL A 63 -6.64 -17.22 -5.38
N GLN A 64 -5.54 -17.65 -4.79
CA GLN A 64 -4.60 -16.79 -4.09
C GLN A 64 -3.98 -15.74 -5.04
N THR A 65 -3.51 -16.15 -6.21
CA THR A 65 -2.97 -15.21 -7.23
C THR A 65 -4.01 -14.18 -7.64
N MET A 66 -5.25 -14.59 -7.90
CA MET A 66 -6.31 -13.67 -8.30
C MET A 66 -6.62 -12.65 -7.21
N ALA A 67 -6.69 -13.08 -5.96
CA ALA A 67 -6.96 -12.19 -4.83
C ALA A 67 -5.80 -11.21 -4.58
N SER A 68 -4.56 -11.67 -4.68
CA SER A 68 -3.34 -10.88 -4.52
C SER A 68 -3.22 -9.80 -5.61
N VAL A 69 -3.39 -10.17 -6.87
CA VAL A 69 -3.32 -9.22 -7.99
C VAL A 69 -4.44 -8.17 -7.90
N ALA A 70 -5.66 -8.54 -7.51
CA ALA A 70 -6.74 -7.57 -7.29
C ALA A 70 -6.36 -6.54 -6.21
N GLN A 71 -5.73 -6.98 -5.14
CA GLN A 71 -5.25 -6.12 -4.06
C GLN A 71 -4.13 -5.19 -4.54
N ALA A 72 -3.22 -5.65 -5.39
CA ALA A 72 -2.17 -4.84 -5.97
C ALA A 72 -2.72 -3.70 -6.86
N VAL A 73 -3.78 -3.96 -7.63
CA VAL A 73 -4.51 -2.91 -8.37
C VAL A 73 -5.06 -1.86 -7.42
N ALA A 74 -5.59 -2.27 -6.27
CA ALA A 74 -6.08 -1.33 -5.27
C ALA A 74 -4.97 -0.39 -4.79
N ALA A 75 -3.77 -0.89 -4.49
CA ALA A 75 -2.65 -0.07 -4.06
C ALA A 75 -2.31 1.03 -5.10
N GLY A 76 -2.26 0.68 -6.37
CA GLY A 76 -1.99 1.65 -7.44
C GLY A 76 -3.06 2.74 -7.57
N ILE A 77 -4.33 2.37 -7.50
CA ILE A 77 -5.47 3.29 -7.63
C ILE A 77 -5.56 4.25 -6.45
N ILE A 78 -5.53 3.73 -5.21
CA ILE A 78 -5.74 4.56 -4.01
C ILE A 78 -4.59 5.52 -3.72
N PHE A 79 -3.40 5.21 -4.20
CA PHE A 79 -2.26 6.09 -4.01
C PHE A 79 -2.25 7.27 -4.98
N THR A 80 -3.01 7.19 -6.06
CA THR A 80 -2.96 8.19 -7.14
C THR A 80 -4.30 8.86 -7.42
N ILE A 81 -5.36 8.10 -7.70
CA ILE A 81 -6.64 8.63 -8.17
C ILE A 81 -7.31 9.65 -7.23
N PRO A 82 -7.32 9.48 -5.89
CA PRO A 82 -7.94 10.46 -5.00
C PRO A 82 -7.34 11.86 -5.10
N SER A 83 -6.11 12.01 -5.65
CA SER A 83 -5.50 13.31 -5.85
C SER A 83 -6.31 14.23 -6.78
N PHE A 84 -7.03 13.66 -7.76
CA PHE A 84 -7.92 14.43 -8.63
C PHE A 84 -9.08 15.04 -7.84
N PHE A 85 -9.71 14.26 -6.97
CA PHE A 85 -10.82 14.74 -6.13
C PHE A 85 -10.33 15.81 -5.15
N ILE A 86 -9.16 15.59 -4.52
CA ILE A 86 -8.54 16.53 -3.59
C ILE A 86 -8.24 17.87 -4.29
N LEU A 87 -7.68 17.85 -5.48
CA LEU A 87 -7.33 19.05 -6.24
C LEU A 87 -8.57 19.77 -6.77
N ASN A 88 -9.60 19.05 -7.15
CA ASN A 88 -10.87 19.62 -7.59
C ASN A 88 -11.59 20.32 -6.41
N GLU A 89 -11.69 19.69 -5.25
CA GLU A 89 -12.27 20.32 -4.05
C GLU A 89 -11.48 21.55 -3.58
N ASN A 90 -10.16 21.54 -3.78
CA ASN A 90 -9.30 22.70 -3.52
C ASN A 90 -9.33 23.76 -4.66
N LYS A 91 -10.19 23.58 -5.68
CA LYS A 91 -10.35 24.49 -6.84
C LYS A 91 -9.07 24.69 -7.67
N ILE A 92 -8.17 23.71 -7.67
CA ILE A 92 -6.95 23.69 -8.49
C ILE A 92 -7.23 23.04 -9.84
N LEU A 93 -8.09 22.01 -9.86
CA LEU A 93 -8.59 21.38 -11.08
C LEU A 93 -10.06 21.73 -11.28
N SER A 94 -10.42 22.17 -12.48
CA SER A 94 -11.81 22.44 -12.88
C SER A 94 -12.60 21.15 -13.09
N ASN A 95 -11.91 20.09 -13.56
CA ASN A 95 -12.53 18.82 -13.90
C ASN A 95 -11.76 17.64 -13.29
N ILE A 96 -12.51 16.59 -12.94
CA ILE A 96 -11.96 15.29 -12.56
C ILE A 96 -12.11 14.29 -13.72
N PRO A 97 -11.26 13.26 -13.80
CA PRO A 97 -11.45 12.21 -14.80
C PRO A 97 -12.79 11.51 -14.63
N THR A 98 -13.45 11.22 -15.74
CA THR A 98 -14.69 10.44 -15.75
C THR A 98 -14.44 9.00 -15.28
N PHE A 99 -15.51 8.32 -14.88
CA PHE A 99 -15.47 6.90 -14.53
C PHE A 99 -14.75 6.05 -15.60
N TYR A 100 -15.10 6.26 -16.87
CA TYR A 100 -14.51 5.52 -17.99
C TYR A 100 -13.01 5.81 -18.19
N GLN A 101 -12.60 7.05 -18.00
CA GLN A 101 -11.17 7.40 -18.08
C GLN A 101 -10.37 6.73 -16.98
N ILE A 102 -10.85 6.75 -15.73
CA ILE A 102 -10.19 6.07 -14.61
C ILE A 102 -10.17 4.56 -14.84
N LEU A 103 -11.28 3.98 -15.30
CA LEU A 103 -11.34 2.56 -15.63
C LEU A 103 -10.28 2.16 -16.68
N ILE A 104 -10.19 2.95 -17.75
CA ILE A 104 -9.28 2.65 -18.86
C ILE A 104 -7.82 2.77 -18.42
N ILE A 105 -7.43 3.85 -17.71
CA ILE A 105 -6.04 3.99 -17.24
C ILE A 105 -5.67 2.91 -16.21
N SER A 106 -6.63 2.51 -15.37
CA SER A 106 -6.43 1.41 -14.42
C SER A 106 -6.26 0.08 -15.14
N PHE A 107 -7.05 -0.16 -16.17
CA PHE A 107 -6.92 -1.34 -17.02
C PHE A 107 -5.57 -1.38 -17.76
N VAL A 108 -5.16 -0.26 -18.38
CA VAL A 108 -3.87 -0.17 -19.08
C VAL A 108 -2.70 -0.46 -18.13
N GLY A 109 -2.67 0.21 -16.97
CA GLY A 109 -1.64 -0.01 -15.94
C GLY A 109 -1.63 -1.47 -15.45
N SER A 110 -2.81 -2.07 -15.28
CA SER A 110 -2.96 -3.46 -14.84
C SER A 110 -2.41 -4.46 -15.85
N ILE A 111 -2.69 -4.27 -17.12
CA ILE A 111 -2.15 -5.14 -18.18
C ILE A 111 -0.64 -4.97 -18.31
N TRP A 112 -0.13 -3.73 -18.25
CA TRP A 112 1.32 -3.50 -18.30
C TRP A 112 2.05 -4.18 -17.14
N GLY A 113 1.55 -4.03 -15.90
CA GLY A 113 2.17 -4.68 -14.74
C GLY A 113 2.21 -6.20 -14.85
N THR A 114 1.10 -6.79 -15.25
CA THR A 114 0.99 -8.25 -15.43
C THR A 114 1.90 -8.74 -16.55
N VAL A 115 1.85 -8.09 -17.72
CA VAL A 115 2.62 -8.53 -18.90
C VAL A 115 4.12 -8.28 -18.72
N PHE A 116 4.52 -7.14 -18.16
CA PHE A 116 5.94 -6.86 -17.88
C PHE A 116 6.51 -7.84 -16.86
N MET A 117 5.74 -8.24 -15.85
CA MET A 117 6.19 -9.25 -14.89
C MET A 117 6.43 -10.62 -15.53
N ILE A 118 5.71 -10.98 -16.61
CA ILE A 118 5.97 -12.21 -17.34
C ILE A 118 7.41 -12.25 -17.88
N PHE A 119 7.91 -11.12 -18.42
CA PHE A 119 9.29 -11.04 -18.92
C PHE A 119 10.35 -11.21 -17.81
N PHE A 120 10.02 -10.78 -16.57
CA PHE A 120 10.93 -10.87 -15.43
C PHE A 120 10.76 -12.15 -14.61
N ARG A 121 9.76 -13.00 -14.90
CA ARG A 121 9.57 -14.25 -14.16
C ARG A 121 10.78 -15.17 -14.23
N TYR A 122 11.26 -15.44 -15.43
CA TYR A 122 12.37 -16.38 -15.60
C TYR A 122 13.65 -15.88 -14.91
N PRO A 123 14.17 -14.66 -15.16
CA PRO A 123 15.41 -14.20 -14.54
C PRO A 123 15.30 -14.07 -13.00
N HIS A 124 14.18 -13.60 -12.46
CA HIS A 124 14.10 -13.34 -11.03
C HIS A 124 13.65 -14.55 -10.19
N ILE A 125 12.70 -15.33 -10.69
CA ILE A 125 12.10 -16.43 -9.91
C ILE A 125 12.82 -17.74 -10.14
N VAL A 126 13.30 -17.94 -11.37
CA VAL A 126 13.90 -19.20 -11.83
C VAL A 126 15.42 -19.16 -11.73
N GLU A 127 16.10 -18.23 -12.42
CA GLU A 127 17.56 -18.15 -12.43
C GLU A 127 18.13 -17.72 -11.07
N GLU A 128 17.47 -16.78 -10.39
CA GLU A 128 17.89 -16.30 -9.06
C GLU A 128 17.23 -17.10 -7.92
N HIS A 129 16.72 -18.30 -8.20
CA HIS A 129 16.20 -19.19 -7.16
C HIS A 129 17.30 -19.52 -6.14
N GLY A 130 16.99 -19.35 -4.86
CA GLY A 130 17.97 -19.50 -3.76
C GLY A 130 18.67 -18.20 -3.35
N LYS A 131 18.73 -17.18 -4.23
CA LYS A 131 19.23 -15.85 -3.87
C LYS A 131 18.13 -14.88 -3.50
N LEU A 132 16.97 -14.99 -4.19
CA LEU A 132 15.77 -14.24 -3.90
C LEU A 132 14.78 -15.13 -3.14
N PRO A 133 14.63 -14.92 -1.82
CA PRO A 133 13.78 -15.78 -0.99
C PRO A 133 12.30 -15.65 -1.29
N TYR A 134 11.82 -14.49 -1.76
CA TYR A 134 10.39 -14.21 -1.92
C TYR A 134 9.59 -14.63 -0.68
N PRO A 135 9.77 -13.96 0.47
CA PRO A 135 9.35 -14.48 1.77
C PRO A 135 7.85 -14.81 1.85
N GLU A 136 6.99 -13.94 1.33
CA GLU A 136 5.54 -14.14 1.35
C GLU A 136 5.12 -15.26 0.38
N GLY A 137 5.71 -15.31 -0.81
CA GLY A 137 5.45 -16.36 -1.79
C GLY A 137 5.90 -17.75 -1.30
N THR A 138 7.03 -17.79 -0.60
CA THR A 138 7.54 -19.03 0.02
C THR A 138 6.64 -19.48 1.16
N ALA A 139 6.26 -18.57 2.06
CA ALA A 139 5.32 -18.87 3.14
C ALA A 139 3.95 -19.33 2.60
N CYS A 140 3.46 -18.69 1.54
CA CYS A 140 2.22 -19.06 0.88
C CYS A 140 2.28 -20.48 0.30
N ALA A 141 3.40 -20.84 -0.34
CA ALA A 141 3.62 -22.19 -0.87
C ALA A 141 3.64 -23.24 0.26
N GLU A 142 4.24 -22.92 1.38
CA GLU A 142 4.23 -23.79 2.57
C GLU A 142 2.82 -23.99 3.12
N VAL A 143 2.04 -22.90 3.24
CA VAL A 143 0.62 -22.99 3.64
C VAL A 143 -0.15 -23.90 2.70
N LEU A 144 0.03 -23.76 1.39
CA LEU A 144 -0.65 -24.59 0.39
C LEU A 144 -0.24 -26.07 0.44
N LYS A 145 1.03 -26.36 0.71
CA LYS A 145 1.55 -27.74 0.83
C LYS A 145 1.10 -28.44 2.12
N THR A 146 1.07 -27.70 3.24
CA THR A 146 0.77 -28.25 4.56
C THR A 146 -0.70 -28.41 4.88
N GLY A 147 -1.59 -28.38 3.91
CA GLY A 147 -3.05 -28.38 3.98
C GLY A 147 -3.77 -29.16 5.12
N GLN A 148 -3.06 -30.04 5.82
CA GLN A 148 -3.56 -30.78 6.99
C GLN A 148 -3.68 -29.90 8.25
N HIS A 149 -2.89 -28.82 8.38
CA HIS A 149 -2.92 -27.90 9.53
C HIS A 149 -3.75 -26.62 9.29
N THR A 150 -4.47 -26.55 8.19
CA THR A 150 -5.24 -25.36 7.74
C THR A 150 -6.28 -24.90 8.78
N THR A 151 -6.86 -25.83 9.55
CA THR A 151 -7.86 -25.48 10.59
C THR A 151 -7.25 -24.69 11.75
N LYS A 152 -6.02 -25.01 12.18
CA LYS A 152 -5.34 -24.25 13.24
C LYS A 152 -4.89 -22.87 12.72
N LYS A 153 -4.37 -22.80 11.51
CA LYS A 153 -3.95 -21.55 10.87
C LYS A 153 -5.15 -20.62 10.61
N ALA A 154 -6.25 -21.19 10.11
CA ALA A 154 -7.51 -20.45 9.92
C ALA A 154 -8.07 -19.91 11.25
N PHE A 155 -7.85 -20.59 12.37
CA PHE A 155 -8.28 -20.12 13.69
C PHE A 155 -7.66 -18.77 14.05
N TYR A 156 -6.34 -18.60 13.90
CA TYR A 156 -5.67 -17.33 14.21
C TYR A 156 -6.16 -16.18 13.33
N LEU A 157 -6.36 -16.41 12.04
CA LEU A 157 -6.91 -15.41 11.12
C LEU A 157 -8.36 -15.06 11.49
N LEU A 158 -9.21 -16.05 11.75
CA LEU A 158 -10.61 -15.85 12.16
C LEU A 158 -10.70 -15.18 13.53
N PHE A 159 -9.84 -15.54 14.47
CA PHE A 159 -9.78 -14.94 15.78
C PHE A 159 -9.50 -13.43 15.70
N GLY A 160 -8.44 -13.03 14.97
CA GLY A 160 -8.16 -11.62 14.72
C GLY A 160 -9.30 -10.91 14.00
N PHE A 161 -9.91 -11.55 13.00
CA PHE A 161 -11.06 -11.02 12.27
C PHE A 161 -12.26 -10.75 13.19
N ILE A 162 -12.65 -11.71 14.00
CA ILE A 162 -13.83 -11.60 14.88
C ILE A 162 -13.62 -10.48 15.90
N ILE A 163 -12.47 -10.41 16.55
CA ILE A 163 -12.18 -9.38 17.54
C ILE A 163 -12.25 -7.99 16.89
N SER A 164 -11.57 -7.83 15.76
CA SER A 164 -11.55 -6.56 15.04
C SER A 164 -12.93 -6.17 14.51
N ALA A 165 -13.70 -7.14 14.01
CA ALA A 165 -15.05 -6.94 13.53
C ALA A 165 -15.99 -6.46 14.64
N ILE A 166 -15.94 -7.09 15.82
CA ILE A 166 -16.73 -6.68 16.99
C ILE A 166 -16.39 -5.24 17.39
N LEU A 167 -15.10 -4.90 17.50
CA LEU A 167 -14.68 -3.56 17.85
C LEU A 167 -15.14 -2.53 16.80
N LYS A 168 -15.04 -2.86 15.50
CA LYS A 168 -15.50 -1.99 14.43
C LYS A 168 -17.01 -1.74 14.47
N ILE A 169 -17.80 -2.76 14.75
CA ILE A 169 -19.26 -2.64 14.93
C ILE A 169 -19.55 -1.70 16.13
N LEU A 170 -18.89 -1.93 17.26
CA LEU A 170 -19.09 -1.10 18.46
C LEU A 170 -18.70 0.37 18.20
N GLN A 171 -17.60 0.63 17.51
CA GLN A 171 -17.17 1.98 17.14
C GLN A 171 -18.19 2.70 16.25
N ASN A 172 -18.76 2.02 15.26
CA ASN A 172 -19.69 2.65 14.33
C ASN A 172 -21.09 2.86 14.92
N PHE A 173 -21.52 2.03 15.85
CA PHE A 173 -22.80 2.24 16.55
C PHE A 173 -22.71 3.23 17.71
N LYS A 174 -21.53 3.84 17.97
CA LYS A 174 -21.28 4.86 19.03
C LYS A 174 -21.74 4.46 20.43
N PHE A 175 -21.85 3.15 20.71
CA PHE A 175 -22.41 2.70 21.98
C PHE A 175 -21.47 2.89 23.17
N ILE A 176 -20.16 2.67 23.03
CA ILE A 176 -19.26 2.67 24.19
C ILE A 176 -17.84 3.15 23.84
N PHE A 177 -17.39 2.95 22.58
CA PHE A 177 -15.99 3.16 22.21
C PHE A 177 -15.81 4.32 21.24
N SER A 178 -14.80 5.14 21.49
CA SER A 178 -14.30 6.12 20.54
C SER A 178 -13.16 5.53 19.70
N ASN A 179 -13.16 5.79 18.40
CA ASN A 179 -12.06 5.37 17.53
C ASN A 179 -10.87 6.35 17.57
N LYS A 180 -11.05 7.47 18.27
CA LYS A 180 -10.03 8.51 18.40
C LYS A 180 -10.07 9.12 19.80
N VAL A 181 -8.97 9.01 20.50
CA VAL A 181 -8.74 9.69 21.78
C VAL A 181 -7.69 10.76 21.55
N TYR A 182 -8.03 12.00 21.81
CA TYR A 182 -7.08 13.10 21.77
C TYR A 182 -7.22 13.99 23.00
N LYS A 183 -6.10 14.44 23.49
CA LYS A 183 -6.03 15.48 24.51
C LYS A 183 -5.12 16.57 23.97
N LEU A 184 -5.68 17.76 23.76
CA LEU A 184 -4.89 18.95 23.56
C LEU A 184 -4.24 19.30 24.90
N LEU A 185 -2.94 19.11 24.97
CA LEU A 185 -2.17 19.65 26.08
C LEU A 185 -1.92 21.15 25.81
N ASN A 186 -2.93 21.83 25.41
CA ASN A 186 -3.10 23.27 25.56
C ASN A 186 -4.03 23.96 24.56
N GLU A 187 -5.22 24.34 24.97
CA GLU A 187 -5.79 25.62 24.54
C GLU A 187 -5.85 26.62 25.69
N ASN A 188 -5.73 26.17 26.97
CA ASN A 188 -5.82 27.06 28.15
C ASN A 188 -4.87 26.74 29.33
N HIS A 189 -3.97 25.77 29.21
CA HIS A 189 -2.98 25.49 30.24
C HIS A 189 -1.57 25.51 29.64
N THR A 190 -0.88 26.63 29.84
CA THR A 190 0.57 26.73 29.73
C THR A 190 1.20 25.73 30.72
N LEU A 191 1.70 24.59 30.25
CA LEU A 191 2.70 23.86 30.99
C LEU A 191 3.96 24.71 30.94
N SER A 192 4.09 25.59 31.94
CA SER A 192 5.32 26.29 32.24
C SER A 192 6.32 25.25 32.75
N LEU A 193 7.03 24.58 31.83
CA LEU A 193 8.26 23.94 32.20
C LEU A 193 9.26 25.03 32.53
N TYR A 194 9.78 24.99 33.73
CA TYR A 194 10.78 25.80 34.39
C TYR A 194 11.53 26.78 33.48
N GLN A 195 11.51 28.08 33.87
CA GLN A 195 12.30 29.15 33.28
C GLN A 195 13.79 28.81 33.34
N PHE A 196 14.34 28.33 32.24
CA PHE A 196 15.77 28.43 31.99
C PHE A 196 16.03 29.79 31.35
N ASN A 197 16.70 30.67 32.07
CA ASN A 197 17.19 31.98 31.63
C ASN A 197 16.15 32.93 31.02
N ASN A 198 15.07 33.23 31.74
CA ASN A 198 14.08 34.27 31.37
C ASN A 198 13.40 34.12 30.00
N LEU A 199 13.46 33.00 29.36
CA LEU A 199 12.68 32.69 28.17
C LEU A 199 11.49 31.79 28.57
N PRO A 200 10.24 32.28 28.47
CA PRO A 200 9.08 31.44 28.68
C PRO A 200 9.00 30.44 27.49
N VAL A 201 9.48 29.24 27.68
CA VAL A 201 9.24 28.14 26.74
C VAL A 201 7.82 27.66 26.97
N SER A 202 6.84 28.35 26.37
CA SER A 202 5.48 27.87 26.32
C SER A 202 5.41 26.76 25.26
N LEU A 203 5.29 25.51 25.67
CA LEU A 203 5.04 24.36 24.79
C LEU A 203 3.58 24.44 24.29
N LYS A 204 3.26 25.47 23.49
CA LYS A 204 1.98 25.57 22.81
C LYS A 204 1.88 24.48 21.72
N ASN A 205 0.69 23.92 21.56
CA ASN A 205 0.33 23.01 20.46
C ASN A 205 0.97 21.61 20.52
N ILE A 206 1.37 21.09 21.68
CA ILE A 206 1.64 19.66 21.81
C ILE A 206 0.31 18.91 21.83
N VAL A 207 0.10 18.07 20.82
CA VAL A 207 -1.09 17.21 20.71
C VAL A 207 -0.69 15.77 21.02
N LEU A 208 -1.41 15.13 21.92
CA LEU A 208 -1.33 13.69 22.16
C LEU A 208 -2.64 13.05 21.69
N SER A 209 -2.58 12.25 20.65
CA SER A 209 -3.74 11.54 20.13
C SER A 209 -3.37 10.13 19.65
N ILE A 210 -4.32 9.21 19.74
CA ILE A 210 -4.19 7.84 19.28
C ILE A 210 -5.48 7.41 18.58
N ASP A 211 -5.35 6.80 17.41
CA ASP A 211 -6.47 6.17 16.70
C ASP A 211 -6.59 4.71 17.13
N LEU A 212 -7.66 4.36 17.84
CA LEU A 212 -7.90 3.02 18.37
C LEU A 212 -8.43 2.08 17.28
N LEU A 213 -7.62 1.86 16.23
CA LEU A 213 -7.98 1.04 15.08
C LEU A 213 -7.20 -0.28 15.11
N PRO A 214 -7.90 -1.43 15.22
CA PRO A 214 -7.26 -2.74 15.19
C PRO A 214 -6.40 -2.98 13.95
N ALA A 215 -6.81 -2.43 12.80
CA ALA A 215 -6.03 -2.52 11.57
C ALA A 215 -4.64 -1.88 11.70
N LEU A 216 -4.51 -0.72 12.35
CA LEU A 216 -3.21 -0.05 12.53
C LEU A 216 -2.30 -0.84 13.47
N PHE A 217 -2.87 -1.44 14.52
CA PHE A 217 -2.14 -2.34 15.41
C PHE A 217 -1.66 -3.59 14.64
N GLY A 218 -2.52 -4.21 13.85
CA GLY A 218 -2.18 -5.33 12.97
C GLY A 218 -1.08 -4.97 11.95
N ILE A 219 -1.13 -3.77 11.35
CA ILE A 219 -0.05 -3.27 10.48
C ILE A 219 1.27 -3.24 11.26
N GLY A 220 1.27 -2.70 12.46
CA GLY A 220 2.46 -2.66 13.33
C GLY A 220 3.05 -4.05 13.58
N MET A 221 2.19 -5.05 13.84
CA MET A 221 2.62 -6.44 14.04
C MET A 221 3.33 -7.02 12.81
N ILE A 222 2.85 -6.69 11.58
CA ILE A 222 3.42 -7.19 10.32
C ILE A 222 4.72 -6.46 9.96
N VAL A 223 4.75 -5.12 10.01
CA VAL A 223 5.94 -4.34 9.63
C VAL A 223 7.06 -4.47 10.65
N GLY A 224 6.73 -4.86 11.88
CA GLY A 224 7.67 -5.15 12.94
C GLY A 224 8.22 -3.90 13.65
N ARG A 225 8.91 -4.17 14.77
CA ARG A 225 9.41 -3.16 15.71
C ARG A 225 10.23 -2.05 15.05
N ASN A 226 11.19 -2.42 14.21
CA ASN A 226 12.16 -1.45 13.68
C ASN A 226 11.49 -0.38 12.80
N ILE A 227 10.64 -0.80 11.86
CA ILE A 227 9.91 0.11 10.97
C ILE A 227 8.90 0.94 11.78
N ALA A 228 8.19 0.30 12.70
CA ALA A 228 7.23 0.98 13.56
C ALA A 228 7.86 2.08 14.44
N ILE A 229 9.06 1.84 15.00
CA ILE A 229 9.83 2.86 15.75
C ILE A 229 10.25 4.00 14.81
N MET A 230 10.72 3.71 13.61
CA MET A 230 11.15 4.75 12.66
C MET A 230 9.96 5.64 12.25
N MET A 231 8.79 5.08 11.99
CA MET A 231 7.57 5.83 11.71
C MET A 231 7.15 6.67 12.92
N ALA A 232 7.12 6.09 14.11
CA ALA A 232 6.75 6.80 15.32
C ALA A 232 7.72 7.93 15.64
N SER A 233 9.03 7.73 15.48
CA SER A 233 10.03 8.78 15.70
C SER A 233 9.83 9.97 14.74
N GLY A 234 9.51 9.72 13.46
CA GLY A 234 9.15 10.77 12.51
C GLY A 234 7.92 11.56 12.97
N ALA A 235 6.87 10.86 13.39
CA ALA A 235 5.65 11.49 13.90
C ALA A 235 5.89 12.32 15.17
N LEU A 236 6.65 11.78 16.12
CA LEU A 236 6.96 12.49 17.37
C LEU A 236 7.81 13.74 17.11
N ILE A 237 8.81 13.67 16.24
CA ILE A 237 9.62 14.84 15.86
C ILE A 237 8.73 15.90 15.21
N ALA A 238 7.84 15.51 14.29
CA ALA A 238 6.94 16.45 13.64
C ALA A 238 6.00 17.15 14.64
N TRP A 239 5.31 16.36 15.48
CA TRP A 239 4.21 16.86 16.32
C TRP A 239 4.67 17.40 17.68
N TRP A 240 5.77 16.90 18.23
CA TRP A 240 6.23 17.29 19.56
C TRP A 240 7.46 18.19 19.56
N VAL A 241 8.13 18.33 18.39
CA VAL A 241 9.29 19.23 18.27
C VAL A 241 9.01 20.32 17.24
N ILE A 242 8.73 19.98 15.99
CA ILE A 242 8.66 20.98 14.91
C ILE A 242 7.41 21.86 15.04
N ILE A 243 6.22 21.28 15.32
CA ILE A 243 4.99 22.07 15.50
C ILE A 243 5.13 23.07 16.65
N PRO A 244 5.56 22.68 17.86
CA PRO A 244 5.80 23.63 18.95
C PRO A 244 6.80 24.75 18.59
N VAL A 245 7.90 24.40 17.90
CA VAL A 245 8.88 25.41 17.45
C VAL A 245 8.26 26.40 16.46
N ILE A 246 7.49 25.94 15.47
CA ILE A 246 6.81 26.84 14.54
C ILE A 246 5.75 27.69 15.25
N SER A 247 5.05 27.12 16.24
CA SER A 247 4.03 27.86 17.00
C SER A 247 4.60 29.02 17.81
N MET A 248 5.89 28.99 18.17
CA MET A 248 6.57 30.14 18.82
C MET A 248 6.62 31.36 17.90
N PHE A 249 6.75 31.14 16.58
CA PHE A 249 6.78 32.19 15.55
C PHE A 249 5.39 32.54 15.00
N LYS A 250 4.40 31.66 15.20
CA LYS A 250 3.01 31.82 14.77
C LYS A 250 2.05 31.51 15.91
N PRO A 251 1.94 32.36 16.92
CA PRO A 251 1.20 32.06 18.16
C PRO A 251 -0.31 31.88 17.97
N GLU A 252 -0.88 32.39 16.88
CA GLU A 252 -2.31 32.29 16.56
C GLU A 252 -2.66 30.99 15.79
N ALA A 253 -1.67 30.30 15.26
CA ALA A 253 -1.90 29.08 14.48
C ALA A 253 -2.11 27.86 15.40
N THR A 254 -3.15 27.07 15.11
CA THR A 254 -3.37 25.79 15.79
C THR A 254 -2.37 24.74 15.30
N ALA A 255 -2.13 23.70 16.11
CA ALA A 255 -1.25 22.58 15.73
C ALA A 255 -1.64 21.97 14.36
N TYR A 256 -2.94 21.84 14.10
CA TYR A 256 -3.45 21.29 12.85
C TYR A 256 -3.24 22.22 11.65
N MET A 257 -3.33 23.54 11.84
CA MET A 257 -2.98 24.51 10.78
C MET A 257 -1.49 24.42 10.43
N ILE A 258 -0.61 24.39 11.44
CA ILE A 258 0.84 24.25 11.25
C ILE A 258 1.15 22.92 10.54
N TYR A 259 0.50 21.83 10.95
CA TYR A 259 0.63 20.54 10.29
C TYR A 259 0.26 20.64 8.80
N LYS A 260 -0.91 21.20 8.46
CA LYS A 260 -1.38 21.32 7.07
C LYS A 260 -0.49 22.21 6.22
N GLU A 261 -0.01 23.33 6.79
CA GLU A 261 0.72 24.36 6.04
C GLU A 261 2.22 24.14 5.96
N HIS A 262 2.85 23.47 6.94
CA HIS A 262 4.29 23.32 7.03
C HIS A 262 4.74 21.86 7.11
N ILE A 263 4.22 21.08 8.07
CA ILE A 263 4.73 19.73 8.34
C ILE A 263 4.54 18.79 7.15
N ARG A 264 3.42 18.89 6.45
CA ARG A 264 3.18 18.05 5.25
C ARG A 264 4.25 18.29 4.18
N TYR A 265 4.68 19.54 3.96
CA TYR A 265 5.74 19.86 3.00
C TYR A 265 7.11 19.39 3.49
N ILE A 266 7.40 19.48 4.79
CA ILE A 266 8.59 18.89 5.39
C ILE A 266 8.60 17.37 5.18
N GLY A 267 7.49 16.70 5.48
CA GLY A 267 7.33 15.26 5.24
C GLY A 267 7.54 14.87 3.78
N ILE A 268 7.04 15.69 2.83
CA ILE A 268 7.29 15.52 1.40
C ILE A 268 8.80 15.56 1.10
N GLY A 269 9.53 16.53 1.65
CA GLY A 269 10.98 16.62 1.47
C GLY A 269 11.72 15.37 1.94
N VAL A 270 11.34 14.83 3.10
CA VAL A 270 11.89 13.55 3.61
C VAL A 270 11.59 12.40 2.66
N ILE A 271 10.34 12.28 2.18
CA ILE A 271 9.92 11.19 1.30
C ILE A 271 10.62 11.29 -0.06
N ILE A 272 10.76 12.49 -0.63
CA ILE A 272 11.54 12.71 -1.88
C ILE A 272 12.99 12.24 -1.70
N THR A 273 13.61 12.58 -0.57
CA THR A 273 14.97 12.10 -0.25
C THR A 273 15.02 10.58 -0.21
N GLY A 274 14.06 9.94 0.46
CA GLY A 274 13.96 8.49 0.50
C GLY A 274 13.75 7.87 -0.88
N ALA A 275 12.93 8.48 -1.72
CA ALA A 275 12.68 8.04 -3.09
C ALA A 275 13.96 8.11 -3.95
N ILE A 276 14.68 9.25 -3.92
CA ILE A 276 15.94 9.44 -4.66
C ILE A 276 16.99 8.43 -4.18
N LEU A 277 17.17 8.27 -2.88
CA LEU A 277 18.13 7.30 -2.33
C LEU A 277 17.79 5.87 -2.74
N SER A 278 16.50 5.51 -2.76
CA SER A 278 16.05 4.20 -3.24
C SER A 278 16.42 4.00 -4.71
N ILE A 279 16.16 4.99 -5.58
CA ILE A 279 16.53 4.90 -7.00
C ILE A 279 18.05 4.71 -7.16
N ILE A 280 18.87 5.53 -6.46
CA ILE A 280 20.33 5.43 -6.54
C ILE A 280 20.82 4.04 -6.14
N GLN A 281 20.22 3.44 -5.13
CA GLN A 281 20.55 2.06 -4.70
C GLN A 281 20.22 1.01 -5.75
N PHE A 282 19.19 1.24 -6.59
CA PHE A 282 18.75 0.29 -7.61
C PHE A 282 19.38 0.49 -8.99
N VAL A 283 19.98 1.66 -9.26
CA VAL A 283 20.70 1.92 -10.52
C VAL A 283 21.73 0.83 -10.87
N PRO A 284 22.63 0.40 -9.96
CA PRO A 284 23.60 -0.66 -10.26
C PRO A 284 22.94 -1.98 -10.60
N PHE A 285 21.77 -2.27 -9.97
CA PHE A 285 21.02 -3.48 -10.24
C PHE A 285 20.35 -3.45 -11.62
N ILE A 286 19.74 -2.32 -12.00
CA ILE A 286 19.18 -2.11 -13.33
C ILE A 286 20.27 -2.36 -14.39
N PHE A 287 21.43 -1.74 -14.24
CA PHE A 287 22.55 -1.95 -15.15
C PHE A 287 23.00 -3.42 -15.20
N LYS A 288 23.09 -4.09 -14.06
CA LYS A 288 23.50 -5.49 -13.98
C LYS A 288 22.49 -6.44 -14.65
N THR A 289 21.20 -6.20 -14.52
CA THR A 289 20.14 -7.00 -15.13
C THR A 289 20.12 -6.88 -16.65
N PHE A 290 20.36 -5.66 -17.18
CA PHE A 290 20.32 -5.41 -18.62
C PHE A 290 21.66 -5.66 -19.33
N ILE A 291 22.81 -5.46 -18.68
CA ILE A 291 24.13 -5.64 -19.32
C ILE A 291 24.61 -7.09 -19.26
N LYS A 292 24.21 -7.88 -18.25
CA LYS A 292 24.69 -9.25 -18.04
C LYS A 292 24.15 -10.28 -19.04
N LYS A 293 23.36 -9.90 -20.04
CA LYS A 293 22.77 -10.79 -21.04
C LYS A 293 23.81 -11.42 -22.03
N ASN A 294 25.10 -11.10 -21.93
CA ASN A 294 26.13 -11.55 -22.87
C ASN A 294 27.18 -12.51 -22.29
N SER A 295 26.97 -13.08 -21.12
CA SER A 295 27.85 -14.15 -20.66
C SER A 295 27.06 -15.44 -20.46
N THR A 296 26.87 -16.18 -21.54
CA THR A 296 26.63 -17.62 -21.52
C THR A 296 27.85 -18.33 -20.92
N LYS A 297 28.11 -18.13 -19.64
CA LYS A 297 28.90 -19.07 -18.87
C LYS A 297 27.91 -20.06 -18.30
N GLU A 298 27.97 -21.30 -18.78
CA GLU A 298 27.45 -22.48 -18.09
C GLU A 298 27.88 -22.36 -16.61
N LEU A 299 26.99 -21.85 -15.77
CA LEU A 299 27.15 -21.91 -14.34
C LEU A 299 27.03 -23.38 -13.97
N ASN A 300 28.15 -24.01 -13.65
CA ASN A 300 28.18 -25.25 -12.91
C ASN A 300 27.38 -25.09 -11.63
N TYR A 301 26.08 -25.31 -11.72
CA TYR A 301 25.22 -25.48 -10.56
C TYR A 301 25.68 -26.76 -9.85
N SER A 302 26.33 -26.60 -8.71
CA SER A 302 26.53 -27.64 -7.73
C SER A 302 25.21 -28.40 -7.57
N LYS A 303 25.30 -29.72 -7.58
CA LYS A 303 24.22 -30.70 -7.42
C LYS A 303 23.25 -30.30 -6.31
N ASP A 304 22.25 -29.51 -6.64
CA ASP A 304 21.12 -29.26 -5.77
C ASP A 304 20.17 -30.47 -5.93
N PRO A 305 19.87 -31.22 -4.84
CA PRO A 305 18.98 -32.37 -4.90
C PRO A 305 17.56 -32.06 -5.39
N HIS A 306 17.21 -30.77 -5.47
CA HIS A 306 15.91 -30.30 -5.95
C HIS A 306 15.84 -29.98 -7.45
N LYS A 307 16.87 -30.37 -8.24
CA LYS A 307 16.81 -30.35 -9.70
C LYS A 307 15.86 -31.48 -10.17
N ASP A 308 14.60 -31.32 -9.77
CA ASP A 308 13.54 -32.23 -10.13
C ASP A 308 13.24 -32.18 -11.63
N LEU A 309 13.02 -33.33 -12.21
CA LEU A 309 12.57 -33.64 -13.59
C LEU A 309 11.40 -32.76 -14.11
N TRP A 310 10.72 -32.02 -13.20
CA TRP A 310 9.65 -31.07 -13.55
C TRP A 310 10.17 -29.84 -14.30
N TYR A 311 11.42 -29.44 -14.04
CA TYR A 311 12.07 -28.30 -14.67
C TYR A 311 12.40 -28.56 -16.15
N ASP A 312 12.71 -29.81 -16.49
CA ASP A 312 13.04 -30.24 -17.86
C ASP A 312 11.80 -30.46 -18.73
N ASN A 313 10.60 -30.47 -18.14
CA ASN A 313 9.35 -30.60 -18.88
C ASN A 313 8.91 -29.24 -19.45
N LYS A 314 9.30 -28.96 -20.71
CA LYS A 314 9.02 -27.72 -21.44
C LYS A 314 7.54 -27.31 -21.43
N GLU A 315 6.61 -28.26 -21.28
CA GLU A 315 5.17 -27.95 -21.28
C GLU A 315 4.66 -27.39 -19.94
N SER A 316 5.17 -27.90 -18.83
CA SER A 316 4.72 -27.46 -17.49
C SER A 316 5.30 -26.12 -17.05
N ASN A 317 6.38 -25.64 -17.69
CA ASN A 317 7.05 -24.37 -17.36
C ASN A 317 6.84 -23.26 -18.41
N LYS A 318 5.82 -23.39 -19.24
CA LYS A 318 5.51 -22.40 -20.28
C LYS A 318 4.86 -21.14 -19.67
N ASP A 319 5.39 -19.99 -20.04
CA ASP A 319 4.74 -18.70 -19.87
C ASP A 319 3.65 -18.48 -20.93
N LEU A 320 2.85 -17.43 -20.74
CA LEU A 320 1.88 -16.97 -21.72
C LEU A 320 2.59 -16.75 -23.08
N ASN A 321 1.92 -17.15 -24.16
CA ASN A 321 2.48 -16.99 -25.49
C ASN A 321 2.97 -15.54 -25.72
N PRO A 322 4.25 -15.34 -26.09
CA PRO A 322 4.81 -14.01 -26.31
C PRO A 322 4.02 -13.16 -27.31
N VAL A 323 3.38 -13.79 -28.31
CA VAL A 323 2.53 -13.09 -29.28
C VAL A 323 1.31 -12.49 -28.58
N ILE A 324 0.67 -13.22 -27.67
CA ILE A 324 -0.48 -12.74 -26.90
C ILE A 324 -0.03 -11.59 -25.96
N ALA A 325 1.09 -11.77 -25.26
CA ALA A 325 1.65 -10.76 -24.38
C ALA A 325 1.96 -9.46 -25.14
N PHE A 326 2.60 -9.57 -26.30
CA PHE A 326 2.90 -8.42 -27.16
C PHE A 326 1.63 -7.77 -27.71
N SER A 327 0.65 -8.57 -28.16
CA SER A 327 -0.65 -8.04 -28.65
C SER A 327 -1.40 -7.24 -27.56
N LEU A 328 -1.33 -7.68 -26.30
CA LEU A 328 -1.91 -6.94 -25.17
C LEU A 328 -1.21 -5.60 -24.94
N ILE A 329 0.13 -5.54 -25.05
CA ILE A 329 0.87 -4.27 -24.97
C ILE A 329 0.47 -3.34 -26.11
N VAL A 330 0.41 -3.84 -27.36
CA VAL A 330 0.02 -3.03 -28.53
C VAL A 330 -1.41 -2.50 -28.36
N LEU A 331 -2.35 -3.35 -27.96
CA LEU A 331 -3.73 -2.96 -27.73
C LEU A 331 -3.83 -1.86 -26.65
N THR A 332 -3.19 -2.05 -25.52
CA THR A 332 -3.20 -1.08 -24.41
C THR A 332 -2.45 0.21 -24.78
N SER A 333 -1.44 0.14 -25.65
CA SER A 333 -0.76 1.32 -26.18
C SER A 333 -1.68 2.14 -27.08
N ILE A 334 -2.46 1.49 -27.95
CA ILE A 334 -3.47 2.18 -28.78
C ILE A 334 -4.51 2.86 -27.88
N ILE A 335 -5.00 2.14 -26.87
CA ILE A 335 -5.95 2.69 -25.90
C ILE A 335 -5.34 3.89 -25.17
N PHE A 336 -4.05 3.82 -24.76
CA PHE A 336 -3.33 4.92 -24.15
C PHE A 336 -3.37 6.19 -25.03
N PHE A 337 -3.08 6.07 -26.33
CA PHE A 337 -3.09 7.21 -27.24
C PHE A 337 -4.48 7.84 -27.40
N ILE A 338 -5.54 7.05 -27.29
CA ILE A 338 -6.93 7.53 -27.38
C ILE A 338 -7.31 8.34 -26.13
N VAL A 339 -6.94 7.86 -24.93
CA VAL A 339 -7.36 8.49 -23.66
C VAL A 339 -6.37 9.52 -23.12
N ASN A 340 -5.19 9.64 -23.71
CA ASN A 340 -4.15 10.57 -23.27
C ASN A 340 -4.66 12.03 -23.34
N PRO A 341 -4.70 12.76 -22.23
CA PRO A 341 -5.28 14.10 -22.17
C PRO A 341 -4.47 15.19 -22.85
N LEU A 342 -3.24 14.88 -23.27
CA LEU A 342 -2.35 15.86 -23.91
C LEU A 342 -2.76 16.17 -25.34
N ASP A 343 -2.57 17.40 -25.76
CA ASP A 343 -2.72 17.83 -27.13
C ASP A 343 -1.40 17.64 -27.91
N GLY A 344 -1.52 17.29 -29.18
CA GLY A 344 -0.37 17.12 -30.07
C GLY A 344 0.28 15.74 -30.00
N LEU A 345 0.64 15.22 -31.18
CA LEU A 345 1.23 13.88 -31.32
C LEU A 345 2.57 13.75 -30.60
N LEU A 346 3.44 14.78 -30.67
CA LEU A 346 4.74 14.77 -30.02
C LEU A 346 4.62 14.60 -28.49
N ALA A 347 3.70 15.37 -27.86
CA ALA A 347 3.48 15.29 -26.42
C ALA A 347 2.96 13.91 -26.01
N LYS A 348 2.03 13.34 -26.77
CA LYS A 348 1.50 12.00 -26.55
C LYS A 348 2.59 10.93 -26.68
N VAL A 349 3.44 11.02 -27.70
CA VAL A 349 4.54 10.05 -27.92
C VAL A 349 5.59 10.15 -26.83
N LEU A 350 6.07 11.34 -26.48
CA LEU A 350 7.08 11.52 -25.45
C LEU A 350 6.57 11.04 -24.08
N SER A 351 5.35 11.43 -23.70
CA SER A 351 4.76 10.98 -22.45
C SER A 351 4.56 9.46 -22.42
N TYR A 352 4.12 8.86 -23.53
CA TYR A 352 3.99 7.41 -23.67
C TYR A 352 5.32 6.70 -23.43
N VAL A 353 6.38 7.13 -24.13
CA VAL A 353 7.71 6.51 -24.01
C VAL A 353 8.22 6.59 -22.57
N VAL A 354 8.10 7.76 -21.93
CA VAL A 354 8.56 7.93 -20.54
C VAL A 354 7.77 7.03 -19.60
N VAL A 355 6.44 7.04 -19.65
CA VAL A 355 5.62 6.22 -18.76
C VAL A 355 5.88 4.72 -18.97
N LEU A 356 5.97 4.28 -20.24
CA LEU A 356 6.22 2.88 -20.58
C LEU A 356 7.59 2.43 -20.06
N VAL A 357 8.63 3.25 -20.29
CA VAL A 357 10.00 2.96 -19.82
C VAL A 357 10.04 2.86 -18.29
N PHE A 358 9.45 3.82 -17.59
CA PHE A 358 9.42 3.79 -16.13
C PHE A 358 8.57 2.63 -15.59
N ALA A 359 7.42 2.33 -16.19
CA ALA A 359 6.60 1.19 -15.81
C ALA A 359 7.38 -0.12 -15.99
N PHE A 360 8.10 -0.29 -17.11
CA PHE A 360 8.91 -1.48 -17.36
C PHE A 360 10.10 -1.61 -16.40
N LEU A 361 10.89 -0.53 -16.26
CA LEU A 361 12.05 -0.51 -15.36
C LEU A 361 11.64 -0.75 -13.91
N PHE A 362 10.58 -0.10 -13.45
CA PHE A 362 10.14 -0.25 -12.07
C PHE A 362 9.43 -1.59 -11.82
N THR A 363 8.88 -2.23 -12.84
CA THR A 363 8.45 -3.63 -12.73
C THR A 363 9.62 -4.54 -12.40
N ALA A 364 10.76 -4.40 -13.09
CA ALA A 364 11.98 -5.17 -12.79
C ALA A 364 12.49 -4.91 -11.37
N VAL A 365 12.60 -3.63 -11.01
CA VAL A 365 13.07 -3.21 -9.68
C VAL A 365 12.14 -3.70 -8.59
N SER A 366 10.83 -3.52 -8.77
CA SER A 366 9.79 -3.95 -7.85
C SER A 366 9.86 -5.45 -7.57
N SER A 367 9.87 -6.26 -8.63
CA SER A 367 9.97 -7.72 -8.51
C SER A 367 11.23 -8.17 -7.76
N TYR A 368 12.36 -7.52 -8.00
CA TYR A 368 13.62 -7.85 -7.33
C TYR A 368 13.60 -7.48 -5.84
N ILE A 369 13.15 -6.24 -5.51
CA ILE A 369 13.05 -5.78 -4.13
C ILE A 369 12.12 -6.68 -3.34
N VAL A 370 10.94 -6.97 -3.91
CA VAL A 370 9.95 -7.83 -3.30
C VAL A 370 10.50 -9.24 -3.10
N GLY A 371 11.36 -9.70 -3.99
CA GLY A 371 12.10 -10.95 -3.84
C GLY A 371 13.03 -11.01 -2.62
N LEU A 372 13.54 -9.85 -2.19
CA LEU A 372 14.42 -9.75 -1.01
C LEU A 372 13.65 -9.50 0.30
N VAL A 373 12.65 -8.59 0.28
CA VAL A 373 12.06 -8.04 1.51
C VAL A 373 10.56 -8.27 1.68
N GLY A 374 9.90 -8.87 0.69
CA GLY A 374 8.44 -9.06 0.68
C GLY A 374 7.68 -7.90 0.03
N SER A 375 6.43 -8.17 -0.40
CA SER A 375 5.57 -7.17 -1.06
C SER A 375 5.06 -6.10 -0.09
N SER A 376 4.88 -6.45 1.18
CA SER A 376 4.48 -5.50 2.24
C SER A 376 5.49 -4.36 2.45
N ASN A 377 6.75 -4.57 2.07
CA ASN A 377 7.83 -3.57 2.18
C ASN A 377 8.22 -2.95 0.83
N GLN A 378 7.42 -3.16 -0.21
CA GLN A 378 7.66 -2.61 -1.54
C GLN A 378 7.55 -1.07 -1.51
N PRO A 379 8.55 -0.33 -2.07
CA PRO A 379 8.53 1.13 -2.07
C PRO A 379 7.65 1.72 -3.20
N VAL A 380 6.38 1.32 -3.28
CA VAL A 380 5.44 1.75 -4.33
C VAL A 380 5.37 3.27 -4.43
N SER A 381 5.23 3.95 -3.30
CA SER A 381 5.12 5.42 -3.26
C SER A 381 6.36 6.11 -3.83
N ALA A 382 7.56 5.62 -3.48
CA ALA A 382 8.81 6.22 -3.95
C ALA A 382 8.96 6.08 -5.48
N MET A 383 8.68 4.90 -6.01
CA MET A 383 8.74 4.65 -7.46
C MET A 383 7.66 5.45 -8.21
N THR A 384 6.47 5.59 -7.64
CA THR A 384 5.39 6.42 -8.21
C THR A 384 5.78 7.90 -8.26
N ILE A 385 6.33 8.44 -7.17
CA ILE A 385 6.82 9.82 -7.13
C ILE A 385 7.92 10.04 -8.16
N SER A 386 8.83 9.08 -8.31
CA SER A 386 9.91 9.15 -9.29
C SER A 386 9.37 9.20 -10.72
N THR A 387 8.36 8.38 -11.03
CA THR A 387 7.67 8.42 -12.32
C THR A 387 6.98 9.77 -12.52
N LEU A 388 6.26 10.26 -11.50
CA LEU A 388 5.59 11.55 -11.55
C LEU A 388 6.57 12.68 -11.86
N ILE A 389 7.72 12.72 -11.19
CA ILE A 389 8.77 13.74 -11.43
C ILE A 389 9.31 13.62 -12.86
N ALA A 390 9.60 12.41 -13.34
CA ALA A 390 10.11 12.21 -14.69
C ALA A 390 9.11 12.64 -15.75
N VAL A 391 7.84 12.28 -15.60
CA VAL A 391 6.75 12.70 -16.48
C VAL A 391 6.57 14.23 -16.40
N ALA A 392 6.58 14.80 -15.20
CA ALA A 392 6.44 16.25 -15.01
C ALA A 392 7.56 17.04 -15.69
N LEU A 393 8.81 16.60 -15.56
CA LEU A 393 9.93 17.21 -16.26
C LEU A 393 9.77 17.15 -17.79
N THR A 394 9.35 16.00 -18.30
CA THR A 394 9.06 15.81 -19.73
C THR A 394 7.97 16.78 -20.20
N LEU A 395 6.85 16.87 -19.46
CA LEU A 395 5.75 17.75 -19.80
C LEU A 395 6.16 19.23 -19.77
N LYS A 396 6.97 19.65 -18.79
CA LYS A 396 7.50 21.00 -18.74
C LYS A 396 8.42 21.33 -19.93
N LEU A 397 9.27 20.38 -20.32
CA LEU A 397 10.17 20.57 -21.48
C LEU A 397 9.43 20.77 -22.79
N ILE A 398 8.22 20.21 -22.93
CA ILE A 398 7.35 20.39 -24.10
C ILE A 398 6.34 21.54 -23.93
N GLY A 399 6.49 22.36 -22.88
CA GLY A 399 5.70 23.57 -22.67
C GLY A 399 4.31 23.37 -22.03
N VAL A 400 4.00 22.18 -21.50
CA VAL A 400 2.75 21.94 -20.75
C VAL A 400 2.86 22.60 -19.37
N ALA A 401 1.86 23.40 -19.02
CA ALA A 401 1.84 24.18 -17.78
C ALA A 401 0.44 24.26 -17.16
N GLY A 402 0.34 24.82 -15.96
CA GLY A 402 -0.91 25.07 -15.26
C GLY A 402 -1.72 23.83 -14.97
N GLU A 403 -3.04 23.98 -14.98
CA GLU A 403 -4.01 22.92 -14.67
C GLU A 403 -3.85 21.69 -15.56
N ASN A 404 -3.64 21.88 -16.87
CA ASN A 404 -3.40 20.77 -17.81
C ASN A 404 -2.17 19.96 -17.47
N GLY A 405 -1.11 20.60 -16.97
CA GLY A 405 0.10 19.92 -16.50
C GLY A 405 -0.16 19.07 -15.27
N VAL A 406 -0.87 19.62 -14.28
CA VAL A 406 -1.28 18.92 -13.06
C VAL A 406 -2.13 17.70 -13.39
N TYR A 407 -3.17 17.90 -14.20
CA TYR A 407 -4.06 16.82 -14.62
C TYR A 407 -3.30 15.70 -15.34
N SER A 408 -2.52 16.07 -16.35
CA SER A 408 -1.81 15.10 -17.21
C SER A 408 -0.74 14.32 -16.46
N VAL A 409 0.03 14.96 -15.57
CA VAL A 409 1.08 14.25 -14.83
C VAL A 409 0.50 13.21 -13.89
N ILE A 410 -0.60 13.51 -13.22
CA ILE A 410 -1.27 12.54 -12.35
C ILE A 410 -1.85 11.41 -13.19
N PHE A 411 -2.59 11.75 -14.26
CA PHE A 411 -3.23 10.79 -15.16
C PHE A 411 -2.24 9.76 -15.72
N LEU A 412 -1.09 10.21 -16.14
CA LEU A 412 -0.03 9.37 -16.68
C LEU A 412 0.68 8.54 -15.59
N SER A 413 0.88 9.09 -14.40
CA SER A 413 1.54 8.40 -13.29
C SER A 413 0.71 7.26 -12.70
N VAL A 414 -0.62 7.32 -12.79
CA VAL A 414 -1.53 6.22 -12.34
C VAL A 414 -1.14 4.89 -12.98
N MET A 415 -0.91 4.88 -14.30
CA MET A 415 -0.62 3.64 -15.03
C MET A 415 0.68 2.99 -14.57
N ALA A 416 1.73 3.79 -14.38
CA ALA A 416 2.99 3.27 -13.86
C ALA A 416 2.85 2.79 -12.41
N CYS A 417 2.09 3.50 -11.57
CA CYS A 417 1.86 3.11 -10.17
C CYS A 417 1.16 1.75 -10.08
N ILE A 418 0.11 1.54 -10.86
CA ILE A 418 -0.60 0.25 -10.89
C ILE A 418 0.32 -0.85 -11.43
N SER A 419 1.08 -0.57 -12.50
CA SER A 419 1.97 -1.54 -13.11
C SER A 419 3.03 -2.06 -12.13
N LEU A 420 3.71 -1.16 -11.43
CA LEU A 420 4.75 -1.55 -10.48
C LEU A 420 4.20 -2.22 -9.21
N ALA A 421 3.00 -1.85 -8.76
CA ALA A 421 2.34 -2.49 -7.63
C ALA A 421 2.00 -3.95 -7.94
N ILE A 422 1.38 -4.19 -9.10
CA ILE A 422 1.06 -5.54 -9.58
C ILE A 422 2.32 -6.39 -9.73
N ALA A 423 3.39 -5.84 -10.28
CA ALA A 423 4.64 -6.56 -10.49
C ALA A 423 5.22 -7.11 -9.19
N GLY A 424 5.15 -6.34 -8.11
CA GLY A 424 5.58 -6.78 -6.80
C GLY A 424 4.80 -7.97 -6.28
N ASP A 425 3.49 -7.84 -6.15
CA ASP A 425 2.63 -8.90 -5.62
C ASP A 425 2.62 -10.13 -6.53
N MET A 426 2.49 -9.94 -7.85
CA MET A 426 2.52 -11.04 -8.81
C MET A 426 3.85 -11.81 -8.79
N SER A 427 4.97 -11.17 -8.47
CA SER A 427 6.26 -11.87 -8.34
C SER A 427 6.26 -12.86 -7.17
N GLN A 428 5.63 -12.51 -6.04
CA GLN A 428 5.41 -13.43 -4.92
C GLN A 428 4.49 -14.58 -5.32
N ASP A 429 3.41 -14.27 -6.03
CA ASP A 429 2.44 -15.27 -6.48
C ASP A 429 3.07 -16.27 -7.45
N LEU A 430 3.87 -15.80 -8.41
CA LEU A 430 4.60 -16.65 -9.35
C LEU A 430 5.67 -17.49 -8.65
N LYS A 431 6.28 -16.99 -7.57
CA LYS A 431 7.17 -17.78 -6.71
C LYS A 431 6.40 -18.88 -5.98
N THR A 432 5.22 -18.56 -5.43
CA THR A 432 4.32 -19.56 -4.85
C THR A 432 4.01 -20.66 -5.87
N GLY A 433 3.59 -20.26 -7.08
CA GLY A 433 3.31 -21.19 -8.18
C GLY A 433 4.51 -22.07 -8.57
N PHE A 434 5.69 -21.48 -8.63
CA PHE A 434 6.94 -22.20 -8.86
C PHE A 434 7.19 -23.28 -7.81
N LEU A 435 7.02 -22.95 -6.53
CA LEU A 435 7.26 -23.88 -5.40
C LEU A 435 6.21 -24.98 -5.28
N VAL A 436 4.96 -24.72 -5.69
CA VAL A 436 3.87 -25.73 -5.72
C VAL A 436 3.74 -26.43 -7.06
N LYS A 437 4.63 -26.16 -8.01
CA LYS A 437 4.68 -26.75 -9.36
C LYS A 437 3.42 -26.44 -10.20
N ALA A 438 2.90 -25.19 -10.08
CA ALA A 438 1.81 -24.69 -10.89
C ALA A 438 2.27 -24.31 -12.31
N THR A 439 1.35 -24.32 -13.26
CA THR A 439 1.63 -23.94 -14.65
C THR A 439 1.63 -22.42 -14.81
N PRO A 440 2.76 -21.75 -15.15
CA PRO A 440 2.87 -20.29 -15.14
C PRO A 440 1.82 -19.58 -16.01
N TYR A 441 1.60 -20.02 -17.27
CA TYR A 441 0.64 -19.34 -18.15
C TYR A 441 -0.80 -19.34 -17.61
N LYS A 442 -1.20 -20.37 -16.86
CA LYS A 442 -2.53 -20.42 -16.24
C LYS A 442 -2.66 -19.41 -15.10
N GLN A 443 -1.61 -19.26 -14.32
CA GLN A 443 -1.52 -18.29 -13.26
C GLN A 443 -1.49 -16.85 -13.83
N GLN A 444 -0.77 -16.64 -14.94
CA GLN A 444 -0.71 -15.37 -15.66
C GLN A 444 -2.06 -14.99 -16.28
N ILE A 445 -2.81 -15.94 -16.86
CA ILE A 445 -4.18 -15.70 -17.33
C ILE A 445 -5.10 -15.34 -16.18
N ALA A 446 -5.01 -16.04 -15.06
CA ALA A 446 -5.79 -15.74 -13.85
C ALA A 446 -5.48 -14.33 -13.32
N ALA A 447 -4.20 -13.92 -13.34
CA ALA A 447 -3.76 -12.58 -12.97
C ALA A 447 -4.37 -11.50 -13.90
N ILE A 448 -4.33 -11.70 -15.23
CA ILE A 448 -4.93 -10.77 -16.21
C ILE A 448 -6.44 -10.63 -15.98
N LEU A 449 -7.14 -11.75 -15.81
CA LEU A 449 -8.59 -11.74 -15.54
C LEU A 449 -8.91 -10.99 -14.26
N SER A 450 -8.16 -11.26 -13.20
CA SER A 450 -8.37 -10.61 -11.90
C SER A 450 -8.04 -9.11 -11.96
N ALA A 451 -6.94 -8.72 -12.59
CA ALA A 451 -6.54 -7.33 -12.75
C ALA A 451 -7.59 -6.52 -13.54
N THR A 452 -8.13 -7.10 -14.61
CA THR A 452 -9.19 -6.49 -15.41
C THR A 452 -10.46 -6.26 -14.58
N PHE A 453 -10.90 -7.29 -13.86
CA PHE A 453 -12.10 -7.19 -13.03
C PHE A 453 -11.91 -6.24 -11.84
N ALA A 454 -10.75 -6.28 -11.22
CA ALA A 454 -10.39 -5.39 -10.12
C ALA A 454 -10.35 -3.92 -10.57
N SER A 455 -9.85 -3.63 -11.76
CA SER A 455 -9.84 -2.27 -12.32
C SER A 455 -11.26 -1.68 -12.41
N PHE A 456 -12.25 -2.48 -12.82
CA PHE A 456 -13.65 -2.05 -12.86
C PHE A 456 -14.20 -1.82 -11.45
N PHE A 457 -14.07 -2.81 -10.57
CA PHE A 457 -14.60 -2.77 -9.22
C PHE A 457 -14.00 -1.62 -8.39
N LEU A 458 -12.70 -1.45 -8.45
CA LEU A 458 -11.99 -0.44 -7.67
C LEU A 458 -12.23 0.97 -8.21
N THR A 459 -12.42 1.13 -9.52
CA THR A 459 -12.88 2.41 -10.07
C THR A 459 -14.24 2.78 -9.50
N TYR A 460 -15.19 1.85 -9.45
CA TYR A 460 -16.49 2.09 -8.81
C TYR A 460 -16.33 2.43 -7.33
N LEU A 461 -15.48 1.70 -6.63
CA LEU A 461 -15.27 1.85 -5.19
C LEU A 461 -14.66 3.21 -4.82
N ILE A 462 -13.75 3.76 -5.64
CA ILE A 462 -13.14 5.06 -5.36
C ILE A 462 -14.14 6.20 -5.46
N PHE A 463 -15.07 6.15 -6.44
CA PHE A 463 -16.18 7.10 -6.51
C PHE A 463 -17.14 6.94 -5.34
N LEU A 464 -17.42 5.72 -4.93
CA LEU A 464 -18.25 5.44 -3.75
C LEU A 464 -17.61 6.02 -2.48
N PHE A 465 -16.33 5.82 -2.27
CA PHE A 465 -15.62 6.38 -1.12
C PHE A 465 -15.58 7.91 -1.14
N ASN A 466 -15.40 8.51 -2.32
CA ASN A 466 -15.48 9.95 -2.46
C ASN A 466 -16.88 10.50 -2.07
N ASN A 467 -17.94 9.83 -2.49
CA ASN A 467 -19.31 10.25 -2.19
C ASN A 467 -19.70 10.03 -0.71
N VAL A 468 -19.18 8.98 -0.07
CA VAL A 468 -19.53 8.61 1.31
C VAL A 468 -18.69 9.35 2.33
N TYR A 469 -17.38 9.42 2.12
CA TYR A 469 -16.41 9.95 3.09
C TYR A 469 -15.76 11.24 2.62
N GLY A 470 -15.55 11.41 1.31
CA GLY A 470 -14.65 12.43 0.78
C GLY A 470 -13.19 12.21 1.14
N PHE A 471 -12.30 13.04 0.60
CA PHE A 471 -10.85 12.96 0.83
C PHE A 471 -10.25 14.24 1.43
N THR A 472 -11.06 15.26 1.66
CA THR A 472 -10.63 16.53 2.25
C THR A 472 -11.37 16.81 3.54
N THR A 473 -10.85 17.77 4.30
CA THR A 473 -11.45 18.23 5.57
C THR A 473 -12.79 18.96 5.42
N ASN A 474 -13.29 19.11 4.20
CA ASN A 474 -14.63 19.68 3.94
C ASN A 474 -15.74 18.68 4.29
N HIS A 475 -15.39 17.41 4.48
CA HIS A 475 -16.31 16.35 4.87
C HIS A 475 -16.20 16.07 6.38
N SER A 476 -17.26 15.62 7.00
CA SER A 476 -17.34 15.37 8.44
C SER A 476 -16.42 14.25 8.93
N ASN A 477 -16.19 13.22 8.12
CA ASN A 477 -15.34 12.08 8.47
C ASN A 477 -14.50 11.59 7.26
N PRO A 478 -13.58 12.43 6.75
CA PRO A 478 -12.87 12.16 5.51
C PRO A 478 -11.89 11.00 5.64
N LEU A 479 -11.70 10.26 4.54
CA LEU A 479 -10.56 9.38 4.41
C LEU A 479 -9.32 10.21 4.08
N PRO A 480 -8.27 10.17 4.90
CA PRO A 480 -7.12 11.09 4.78
C PRO A 480 -6.36 10.99 3.45
N ALA A 481 -6.41 9.84 2.77
CA ALA A 481 -5.74 9.53 1.50
C ALA A 481 -4.30 10.08 1.42
N PRO A 482 -3.40 9.72 2.36
CA PRO A 482 -2.13 10.43 2.55
C PRO A 482 -1.22 10.37 1.34
N GLN A 483 -1.15 9.25 0.62
CA GLN A 483 -0.32 9.10 -0.57
C GLN A 483 -0.84 9.94 -1.75
N ALA A 484 -2.16 9.95 -1.95
CA ALA A 484 -2.78 10.76 -2.99
C ALA A 484 -2.67 12.27 -2.70
N ASN A 485 -2.76 12.66 -1.43
CA ASN A 485 -2.50 14.03 -1.01
C ASN A 485 -1.06 14.46 -1.32
N LEU A 486 -0.08 13.57 -1.10
CA LEU A 486 1.32 13.80 -1.45
C LEU A 486 1.47 14.04 -2.97
N ILE A 487 0.86 13.18 -3.79
CA ILE A 487 0.87 13.31 -5.25
C ILE A 487 0.19 14.61 -5.70
N ALA A 488 -0.95 14.96 -5.10
CA ALA A 488 -1.66 16.20 -5.37
C ALA A 488 -0.78 17.43 -5.11
N ILE A 489 -0.12 17.46 -3.94
CA ILE A 489 0.77 18.56 -3.56
C ILE A 489 1.96 18.65 -4.54
N LEU A 490 2.60 17.52 -4.86
CA LEU A 490 3.75 17.50 -5.77
C LEU A 490 3.35 17.98 -7.17
N ALA A 491 2.27 17.44 -7.75
CA ALA A 491 1.82 17.83 -9.07
C ALA A 491 1.46 19.32 -9.13
N ASN A 492 0.72 19.82 -8.15
CA ASN A 492 0.38 21.23 -8.05
C ASN A 492 1.62 22.12 -7.92
N SER A 493 2.54 21.76 -7.03
CA SER A 493 3.76 22.51 -6.79
C SER A 493 4.63 22.61 -8.06
N ILE A 494 4.69 21.56 -8.87
CA ILE A 494 5.50 21.55 -10.08
C ILE A 494 4.91 22.44 -11.18
N PHE A 495 3.59 22.48 -11.37
CA PHE A 495 2.96 23.11 -12.53
C PHE A 495 2.30 24.46 -12.26
N VAL A 496 1.73 24.69 -11.06
CA VAL A 496 1.00 25.93 -10.71
C VAL A 496 1.85 26.90 -9.89
N GLY A 497 2.77 26.41 -9.07
CA GLY A 497 3.89 27.26 -8.74
C GLY A 497 3.98 27.91 -7.38
N ASP A 498 3.28 27.45 -6.33
CA ASP A 498 3.58 27.87 -4.95
C ASP A 498 4.29 26.77 -4.16
N ILE A 499 5.50 26.45 -4.61
CA ILE A 499 6.31 25.46 -3.91
C ILE A 499 6.86 26.09 -2.63
N LYS A 500 6.51 25.51 -1.49
CA LYS A 500 7.13 25.85 -0.19
C LYS A 500 8.52 25.22 -0.10
N TRP A 501 9.46 25.76 -0.89
CA TRP A 501 10.82 25.24 -0.97
C TRP A 501 11.53 25.18 0.36
N ASN A 502 11.31 26.15 1.23
CA ASN A 502 11.96 26.19 2.54
C ASN A 502 11.60 24.96 3.38
N GLU A 503 10.32 24.58 3.43
CA GLU A 503 9.85 23.40 4.15
C GLU A 503 10.34 22.10 3.52
N ILE A 504 10.32 22.03 2.17
CA ILE A 504 10.83 20.87 1.44
C ILE A 504 12.33 20.68 1.67
N ILE A 505 13.12 21.76 1.64
CA ILE A 505 14.57 21.71 1.90
C ILE A 505 14.83 21.25 3.34
N VAL A 506 14.11 21.77 4.32
CA VAL A 506 14.18 21.28 5.72
C VAL A 506 13.89 19.78 5.76
N GLY A 507 12.87 19.33 5.03
CA GLY A 507 12.55 17.92 4.92
C GLY A 507 13.68 17.09 4.30
N ILE A 508 14.33 17.59 3.24
CA ILE A 508 15.47 16.93 2.62
C ILE A 508 16.61 16.76 3.63
N PHE A 509 16.95 17.81 4.39
CA PHE A 509 17.96 17.72 5.44
C PHE A 509 17.60 16.69 6.52
N LEU A 510 16.35 16.67 6.98
CA LEU A 510 15.87 15.65 7.92
C LEU A 510 15.97 14.24 7.33
N GLY A 511 15.68 14.07 6.03
CA GLY A 511 15.83 12.80 5.34
C GLY A 511 17.29 12.32 5.27
N ILE A 512 18.22 13.25 5.03
CA ILE A 512 19.67 12.96 5.05
C ILE A 512 20.11 12.55 6.47
N ILE A 513 19.68 13.28 7.48
CA ILE A 513 19.98 12.94 8.90
C ILE A 513 19.43 11.56 9.25
N ALA A 514 18.18 11.26 8.86
CA ALA A 514 17.58 9.94 9.08
C ALA A 514 18.41 8.84 8.40
N ARG A 515 18.94 9.08 7.18
CA ARG A 515 19.84 8.16 6.49
C ARG A 515 21.16 7.96 7.24
N MET A 516 21.75 9.02 7.77
CA MET A 516 22.99 8.94 8.56
C MET A 516 22.80 8.14 9.85
N LEU A 517 21.59 8.18 10.44
CA LEU A 517 21.20 7.38 11.61
C LEU A 517 20.80 5.94 11.24
N ASN A 518 21.00 5.51 9.99
CA ASN A 518 20.59 4.20 9.48
C ASN A 518 19.07 3.94 9.55
N PHE A 519 18.25 4.99 9.54
CA PHE A 519 16.81 4.85 9.48
C PHE A 519 16.36 4.56 8.05
N SER A 520 15.26 3.83 7.90
CA SER A 520 14.49 3.81 6.64
C SER A 520 13.90 5.19 6.42
N VAL A 521 14.49 5.96 5.50
CA VAL A 521 14.07 7.35 5.23
C VAL A 521 12.61 7.43 4.82
N LEU A 522 12.12 6.43 4.07
CA LEU A 522 10.71 6.37 3.67
C LEU A 522 9.78 6.14 4.87
N ALA A 523 10.09 5.18 5.75
CA ALA A 523 9.29 4.92 6.94
C ALA A 523 9.27 6.14 7.88
N PHE A 524 10.43 6.76 8.11
CA PHE A 524 10.54 7.99 8.87
C PHE A 524 9.74 9.14 8.23
N GLY A 525 9.86 9.33 6.91
CA GLY A 525 9.15 10.36 6.16
C GLY A 525 7.63 10.19 6.19
N VAL A 526 7.13 8.95 6.09
CA VAL A 526 5.72 8.62 6.27
C VAL A 526 5.27 9.00 7.67
N GLY A 527 6.08 8.74 8.69
CA GLY A 527 5.82 9.16 10.07
C GLY A 527 5.71 10.67 10.21
N VAL A 528 6.65 11.44 9.64
CA VAL A 528 6.59 12.91 9.63
C VAL A 528 5.33 13.42 8.92
N TYR A 529 4.97 12.79 7.80
CA TYR A 529 3.87 13.21 6.94
C TYR A 529 2.50 12.87 7.50
N LEU A 530 2.35 11.74 8.21
CA LEU A 530 1.07 11.29 8.77
C LEU A 530 0.75 11.99 10.11
N PRO A 531 -0.53 12.13 10.46
CA PRO A 531 -0.92 12.47 11.83
C PRO A 531 -0.34 11.44 12.81
N HIS A 532 0.22 11.91 13.93
CA HIS A 532 0.83 11.02 14.93
C HIS A 532 -0.16 10.01 15.53
N SER A 533 -1.45 10.34 15.53
CA SER A 533 -2.52 9.44 15.99
C SER A 533 -2.53 8.08 15.28
N LEU A 534 -2.12 8.05 14.02
CA LEU A 534 -2.01 6.82 13.22
C LEU A 534 -0.72 6.03 13.52
N SER A 535 0.37 6.72 13.86
CA SER A 535 1.67 6.09 14.07
C SER A 535 1.79 5.39 15.42
N ILE A 536 1.06 5.85 16.45
CA ILE A 536 1.11 5.27 17.80
C ILE A 536 0.59 3.81 17.84
N PRO A 537 -0.60 3.47 17.31
CA PRO A 537 -1.04 2.07 17.30
C PRO A 537 -0.15 1.17 16.45
N ILE A 538 0.47 1.68 15.37
CA ILE A 538 1.46 0.95 14.58
C ILE A 538 2.69 0.64 15.46
N LEU A 539 3.17 1.61 16.24
CA LEU A 539 4.26 1.40 17.19
C LEU A 539 3.92 0.32 18.22
N LEU A 540 2.73 0.40 18.82
CA LEU A 540 2.27 -0.59 19.80
C LEU A 540 2.20 -1.99 19.20
N GLY A 541 1.67 -2.15 17.99
CA GLY A 541 1.65 -3.44 17.28
C GLY A 541 3.04 -3.99 17.01
N GLY A 542 3.99 -3.16 16.57
CA GLY A 542 5.37 -3.56 16.33
C GLY A 542 6.11 -3.98 17.59
N LEU A 543 5.91 -3.25 18.70
CA LEU A 543 6.47 -3.61 20.02
C LEU A 543 5.86 -4.89 20.56
N PHE A 544 4.56 -5.07 20.40
CA PHE A 544 3.85 -6.29 20.81
C PHE A 544 4.37 -7.52 20.06
N SER A 545 4.50 -7.43 18.74
CA SER A 545 5.08 -8.52 17.92
C SER A 545 6.48 -8.92 18.39
N ASP A 546 7.35 -7.93 18.68
CA ASP A 546 8.71 -8.20 19.21
C ASP A 546 8.67 -8.82 20.63
N PHE A 547 7.74 -8.36 21.47
CA PHE A 547 7.54 -8.92 22.81
C PHE A 547 7.12 -10.40 22.74
N VAL A 548 6.13 -10.73 21.92
CA VAL A 548 5.66 -12.11 21.74
C VAL A 548 6.78 -13.00 21.18
N LYS A 549 7.51 -12.54 20.16
CA LYS A 549 8.66 -13.26 19.60
C LYS A 549 9.75 -13.51 20.65
N LYS A 550 9.98 -12.59 21.57
CA LYS A 550 10.96 -12.74 22.66
C LYS A 550 10.49 -13.70 23.74
N PHE A 551 9.20 -13.67 24.07
CA PHE A 551 8.64 -14.49 25.14
C PHE A 551 8.56 -15.97 24.76
N PHE A 552 8.19 -16.27 23.49
CA PHE A 552 7.97 -17.64 23.00
C PHE A 552 9.16 -18.24 22.24
N ASN A 553 10.34 -17.68 22.31
CA ASN A 553 11.54 -18.10 21.57
C ASN A 553 11.66 -17.55 20.14
N LYS A 554 12.63 -16.64 19.93
CA LYS A 554 12.82 -15.80 18.73
C LYS A 554 12.97 -16.52 17.38
N GLN A 555 13.21 -17.83 17.36
CA GLN A 555 13.60 -18.56 16.15
C GLN A 555 12.53 -19.55 15.64
N ASP A 556 11.35 -19.55 16.23
CA ASP A 556 10.28 -20.43 15.78
C ASP A 556 9.47 -19.79 14.64
N PRO A 557 9.61 -20.28 13.39
CA PRO A 557 8.85 -19.77 12.24
C PRO A 557 7.33 -19.87 12.44
N GLU A 558 6.88 -20.83 13.25
CA GLU A 558 5.46 -21.04 13.53
C GLU A 558 4.86 -19.88 14.32
N ILE A 559 5.63 -19.26 15.22
CA ILE A 559 5.20 -18.10 16.00
C ILE A 559 5.04 -16.88 15.09
N GLU A 560 5.98 -16.65 14.19
CA GLU A 560 5.90 -15.54 13.25
C GLU A 560 4.70 -15.68 12.31
N GLU A 561 4.41 -16.89 11.85
CA GLU A 561 3.23 -17.17 11.03
C GLU A 561 1.92 -16.92 11.79
N LYS A 562 1.83 -17.34 13.06
CA LYS A 562 0.66 -17.08 13.93
C LYS A 562 0.43 -15.58 14.13
N ILE A 563 1.50 -14.82 14.41
CA ILE A 563 1.44 -13.35 14.55
C ILE A 563 0.92 -12.73 13.25
N ASN A 564 1.47 -13.11 12.10
CA ASN A 564 1.09 -12.55 10.80
C ASN A 564 -0.36 -12.90 10.44
N LEU A 565 -0.83 -14.11 10.72
CA LEU A 565 -2.21 -14.52 10.49
C LEU A 565 -3.20 -13.77 11.39
N THR A 566 -2.88 -13.61 12.68
CA THR A 566 -3.71 -12.84 13.61
C THR A 566 -3.77 -11.38 13.20
N ALA A 567 -2.63 -10.79 12.86
CA ALA A 567 -2.53 -9.41 12.36
C ALA A 567 -3.34 -9.21 11.08
N SER A 568 -3.22 -10.13 10.13
CA SER A 568 -4.03 -10.13 8.90
C SER A 568 -5.52 -10.23 9.19
N GLY A 569 -5.90 -11.02 10.20
CA GLY A 569 -7.28 -11.10 10.69
C GLY A 569 -7.77 -9.76 11.26
N LEU A 570 -6.97 -9.13 12.12
CA LEU A 570 -7.30 -7.81 12.70
C LEU A 570 -7.51 -6.76 11.60
N ILE A 571 -6.65 -6.73 10.59
CA ILE A 571 -6.75 -5.83 9.46
C ILE A 571 -8.02 -6.13 8.65
N ALA A 572 -8.23 -7.40 8.29
CA ALA A 572 -9.37 -7.79 7.48
C ALA A 572 -10.71 -7.49 8.18
N GLY A 573 -10.82 -7.73 9.49
CA GLY A 573 -12.04 -7.46 10.24
C GLY A 573 -12.40 -5.98 10.29
N ASP A 574 -11.44 -5.10 10.58
CA ASP A 574 -11.66 -3.64 10.58
C ASP A 574 -12.00 -3.11 9.18
N THR A 575 -11.27 -3.56 8.16
CA THR A 575 -11.36 -3.00 6.81
C THR A 575 -12.55 -3.53 6.02
N ILE A 576 -12.86 -4.83 6.12
CA ILE A 576 -14.06 -5.42 5.47
C ILE A 576 -15.33 -4.81 6.05
N LEU A 577 -15.41 -4.66 7.38
CA LEU A 577 -16.55 -3.97 7.97
C LEU A 577 -16.58 -2.49 7.63
N GLY A 578 -15.43 -1.81 7.55
CA GLY A 578 -15.36 -0.44 7.04
C GLY A 578 -15.94 -0.32 5.63
N LEU A 579 -15.64 -1.27 4.76
CA LEU A 579 -16.22 -1.37 3.41
C LEU A 579 -17.74 -1.64 3.46
N VAL A 580 -18.19 -2.57 4.30
CA VAL A 580 -19.62 -2.86 4.48
C VAL A 580 -20.38 -1.61 4.97
N PHE A 581 -19.83 -0.89 5.94
CA PHE A 581 -20.44 0.36 6.41
C PHE A 581 -20.48 1.43 5.31
N ALA A 582 -19.43 1.54 4.48
CA ALA A 582 -19.45 2.43 3.32
C ALA A 582 -20.62 2.13 2.37
N PHE A 583 -20.86 0.85 2.06
CA PHE A 583 -22.02 0.44 1.25
C PHE A 583 -23.34 0.74 1.94
N LEU A 584 -23.47 0.45 3.24
CA LEU A 584 -24.70 0.71 3.98
C LEU A 584 -25.05 2.20 4.03
N ILE A 585 -24.04 3.08 4.16
CA ILE A 585 -24.20 4.53 4.09
C ILE A 585 -24.58 4.97 2.67
N ALA A 586 -23.88 4.46 1.64
CA ALA A 586 -24.13 4.80 0.24
C ALA A 586 -25.56 4.43 -0.19
N PHE A 587 -26.08 3.29 0.27
CA PHE A 587 -27.46 2.87 0.01
C PHE A 587 -28.47 3.49 0.99
N ARG A 588 -28.05 4.41 1.86
CA ARG A 588 -28.89 5.10 2.85
C ARG A 588 -29.62 4.15 3.81
N ILE A 589 -29.05 2.96 4.05
CA ILE A 589 -29.57 2.00 5.03
C ILE A 589 -29.25 2.47 6.45
N ILE A 590 -28.08 3.08 6.63
CA ILE A 590 -27.67 3.76 7.85
C ILE A 590 -27.25 5.20 7.53
N THR A 591 -27.49 6.10 8.46
CA THR A 591 -26.98 7.48 8.33
C THR A 591 -25.62 7.57 8.99
N ALA A 592 -24.70 8.33 8.39
CA ALA A 592 -23.47 8.75 9.06
C ALA A 592 -23.84 9.73 10.16
N GLN A 593 -24.22 9.26 11.34
CA GLN A 593 -24.61 10.15 12.44
C GLN A 593 -23.39 10.83 13.05
N GLU A 594 -23.37 12.15 12.93
CA GLU A 594 -22.64 13.04 13.83
C GLU A 594 -23.43 13.11 15.15
N GLY A 595 -23.13 12.27 16.11
CA GLY A 595 -23.71 12.34 17.44
C GLY A 595 -22.57 12.48 18.43
N GLU A 596 -22.58 13.53 19.23
CA GLU A 596 -21.78 13.59 20.45
C GLU A 596 -22.21 12.44 21.36
N SER A 597 -21.27 11.62 21.82
CA SER A 597 -21.60 10.58 22.79
C SER A 597 -21.96 11.25 24.11
N ILE A 598 -23.08 10.84 24.70
CA ILE A 598 -23.57 11.36 25.99
C ILE A 598 -22.56 11.18 27.15
N PHE A 599 -21.49 10.38 26.93
CA PHE A 599 -20.44 10.05 27.90
C PHE A 599 -19.03 10.26 27.31
N HIS A 600 -18.67 11.52 26.92
CA HIS A 600 -17.38 11.78 26.26
C HIS A 600 -16.16 11.27 27.05
N ILE A 601 -16.05 11.57 28.34
CA ILE A 601 -14.87 11.19 29.15
C ILE A 601 -14.86 9.69 29.48
N PHE A 602 -16.03 9.11 29.74
CA PHE A 602 -16.15 7.68 30.07
C PHE A 602 -15.95 6.81 28.84
N SER A 603 -16.39 7.26 27.65
CA SER A 603 -16.23 6.53 26.39
C SER A 603 -14.76 6.45 25.98
N ASP A 604 -13.99 7.50 26.20
CA ASP A 604 -12.56 7.53 25.88
C ASP A 604 -11.75 6.57 26.75
N PHE A 605 -12.06 6.54 28.05
CA PHE A 605 -11.41 5.62 28.98
C PHE A 605 -11.76 4.14 28.68
N LEU A 606 -13.02 3.86 28.41
CA LEU A 606 -13.47 2.53 28.01
C LEU A 606 -12.88 2.09 26.66
N SER A 607 -12.70 3.02 25.73
CA SER A 607 -12.07 2.74 24.44
C SER A 607 -10.60 2.35 24.60
N ILE A 608 -9.87 3.02 25.48
CA ILE A 608 -8.49 2.66 25.81
C ILE A 608 -8.42 1.29 26.47
N ILE A 609 -9.32 1.00 27.44
CA ILE A 609 -9.40 -0.30 28.11
C ILE A 609 -9.72 -1.40 27.09
N ALA A 610 -10.68 -1.17 26.18
CA ALA A 610 -11.05 -2.16 25.16
C ALA A 610 -9.90 -2.41 24.18
N PHE A 611 -9.15 -1.38 23.80
CA PHE A 611 -7.97 -1.53 22.97
C PHE A 611 -6.83 -2.23 23.70
N ALA A 612 -6.60 -1.92 24.98
CA ALA A 612 -5.66 -2.63 25.84
C ALA A 612 -6.06 -4.10 26.04
N PHE A 613 -7.35 -4.37 26.20
CA PHE A 613 -7.89 -5.73 26.29
C PHE A 613 -7.73 -6.49 24.97
N LEU A 614 -7.90 -5.82 23.81
CA LEU A 614 -7.58 -6.39 22.50
C LEU A 614 -6.11 -6.80 22.44
N ILE A 615 -5.19 -5.93 22.88
CA ILE A 615 -3.75 -6.22 22.94
C ILE A 615 -3.48 -7.45 23.83
N PHE A 616 -4.19 -7.58 24.92
CA PHE A 616 -4.06 -8.72 25.84
C PHE A 616 -4.63 -10.03 25.27
N LEU A 617 -5.73 -9.95 24.51
CA LEU A 617 -6.35 -11.13 23.87
C LEU A 617 -5.56 -11.67 22.68
N VAL A 618 -4.87 -10.79 21.94
CA VAL A 618 -4.03 -11.13 20.77
C VAL A 618 -2.69 -11.71 21.21
#